data_e359a60180446da22323c7342406e3c6
#
_entry.id   e359a60180446da22323c7342406e3c6
#
_cell.length_a   1.000
_cell.length_b   1.000
_cell.length_c   1.000
_cell.angle_alpha   90.00
_cell.angle_beta   90.00
_cell.angle_gamma   90.00
#
_symmetry.space_group_name_H-M   'P 1'
#
loop_
_entity.id
_entity.type
_entity.pdbx_description
1 polymer ?
#
loop_
_entity_poly.entity_id
_entity_poly.type
_entity_poly.pdbx_seq_one_letter_code
_entity_poly.pdbx_strand_id
1 'polypeptide(L)'
;MCIRDSSGEALAAIVMQCFFVVIGASGSIRMMLNTAPSLFFYSFVQVTFHLGFTIFAGERFGLRRADLLVASNSNVGGPTTAAAMAASKGWRSLVVPAMLTGVLGYTVATFVGLSLGTAVLSRLALT
;
A
#
# COMPACT_ATOMS: atom_id res chain seq x y z
N MET A 1 -14.05 11.23 -28.96
CA MET A 1 -13.56 11.51 -27.61
C MET A 1 -12.86 10.32 -26.95
N CYS A 2 -12.89 9.11 -27.52
CA CYS A 2 -12.30 7.89 -26.92
C CYS A 2 -10.81 7.63 -27.18
N ILE A 3 -10.18 8.26 -28.15
CA ILE A 3 -8.77 7.95 -28.53
C ILE A 3 -7.76 8.64 -27.60
N ARG A 4 -8.08 9.81 -27.06
CA ARG A 4 -7.20 10.56 -26.15
C ARG A 4 -7.10 9.93 -24.76
N ASP A 5 -8.17 9.29 -24.28
CA ASP A 5 -8.20 8.63 -22.97
C ASP A 5 -7.36 7.35 -22.98
N SER A 6 -7.42 6.56 -24.06
CA SER A 6 -6.65 5.31 -24.16
C SER A 6 -5.14 5.54 -24.23
N SER A 7 -4.69 6.63 -24.83
CA SER A 7 -3.26 6.98 -24.89
C SER A 7 -2.73 7.42 -23.53
N GLY A 8 -3.52 8.16 -22.76
CA GLY A 8 -3.17 8.56 -21.40
C GLY A 8 -3.10 7.36 -20.44
N GLU A 9 -4.05 6.45 -20.54
CA GLU A 9 -4.04 5.21 -19.75
C GLU A 9 -2.84 4.32 -20.08
N ALA A 10 -2.50 4.18 -21.36
CA ALA A 10 -1.34 3.39 -21.80
C ALA A 10 -0.03 4.01 -21.31
N LEU A 11 0.12 5.34 -21.42
CA LEU A 11 1.29 6.04 -20.92
C LEU A 11 1.42 5.91 -19.39
N ALA A 12 0.33 6.11 -18.67
CA ALA A 12 0.30 5.93 -17.21
C ALA A 12 0.71 4.50 -16.81
N ALA A 13 0.21 3.49 -17.52
CA ALA A 13 0.59 2.10 -17.26
C ALA A 13 2.09 1.86 -17.49
N ILE A 14 2.68 2.39 -18.54
CA ILE A 14 4.12 2.27 -18.83
C ILE A 14 4.94 2.95 -17.72
N VAL A 15 4.60 4.19 -17.36
CA VAL A 15 5.30 4.93 -16.31
C VAL A 15 5.23 4.20 -14.98
N MET A 16 4.07 3.64 -14.63
CA MET A 16 3.90 2.83 -13.42
C MET A 16 4.76 1.56 -13.45
N GLN A 17 4.85 0.88 -14.58
CA GLN A 17 5.72 -0.29 -14.71
C GLN A 17 7.20 0.08 -14.53
N CYS A 18 7.65 1.16 -15.15
CA CYS A 18 9.02 1.68 -14.97
C CYS A 18 9.29 2.02 -13.49
N PHE A 19 8.35 2.66 -12.82
CA PHE A 19 8.45 2.98 -11.40
C PHE A 19 8.63 1.72 -10.54
N PHE A 20 7.82 0.69 -10.75
CA PHE A 20 7.94 -0.57 -9.99
C PHE A 20 9.23 -1.33 -10.30
N VAL A 21 9.70 -1.29 -11.54
CA VAL A 21 11.00 -1.90 -11.91
C VAL A 21 12.15 -1.20 -11.17
N VAL A 22 12.16 0.14 -11.14
CA VAL A 22 13.20 0.91 -10.43
C VAL A 22 13.19 0.63 -8.93
N ILE A 23 12.01 0.65 -8.29
CA ILE A 23 11.88 0.33 -6.86
C ILE A 23 12.32 -1.12 -6.58
N GLY A 24 11.87 -2.06 -7.39
CA GLY A 24 12.26 -3.47 -7.23
C GLY A 24 13.76 -3.72 -7.41
N ALA A 25 14.38 -3.04 -8.38
CA ALA A 25 15.81 -3.14 -8.65
C ALA A 25 16.68 -2.46 -7.58
N SER A 26 16.18 -1.40 -6.95
CA SER A 26 16.89 -0.70 -5.86
C SER A 26 16.81 -1.42 -4.52
N GLY A 27 15.86 -2.35 -4.35
CA GLY A 27 15.71 -3.15 -3.15
C GLY A 27 16.72 -4.29 -3.07
N SER A 28 17.64 -4.26 -2.09
CA SER A 28 18.57 -5.35 -1.82
C SER A 28 18.12 -6.18 -0.63
N ILE A 29 17.54 -7.35 -0.89
CA ILE A 29 17.12 -8.30 0.16
C ILE A 29 18.31 -8.70 1.03
N ARG A 30 19.49 -8.93 0.41
CA ARG A 30 20.70 -9.31 1.11
C ARG A 30 21.18 -8.22 2.08
N MET A 31 21.13 -6.97 1.64
CA MET A 31 21.51 -5.83 2.48
C MET A 31 20.53 -5.67 3.64
N MET A 32 19.22 -5.82 3.39
CA MET A 32 18.19 -5.72 4.41
C MET A 32 18.31 -6.81 5.48
N LEU A 33 18.56 -8.07 5.08
CA LEU A 33 18.77 -9.18 6.00
C LEU A 33 20.05 -9.04 6.83
N ASN A 34 21.10 -8.44 6.29
CA ASN A 34 22.36 -8.23 7.01
C ASN A 34 22.32 -7.02 7.94
N THR A 35 21.62 -5.95 7.53
CA THR A 35 21.61 -4.68 8.29
C THR A 35 20.53 -4.65 9.37
N ALA A 36 19.35 -5.22 9.10
CA ALA A 36 18.23 -5.16 10.03
C ALA A 36 17.31 -6.39 9.94
N PRO A 37 17.80 -7.58 10.30
CA PRO A 37 17.03 -8.83 10.20
C PRO A 37 15.75 -8.80 11.06
N SER A 38 15.80 -8.15 12.21
CA SER A 38 14.64 -8.02 13.12
C SER A 38 13.52 -7.19 12.50
N LEU A 39 13.84 -6.11 11.78
CA LEU A 39 12.85 -5.29 11.09
C LEU A 39 12.21 -6.03 9.92
N PHE A 40 12.99 -6.83 9.19
CA PHE A 40 12.48 -7.66 8.13
C PHE A 40 11.46 -8.70 8.66
N PHE A 41 11.84 -9.41 9.73
CA PHE A 41 10.96 -10.39 10.33
C PHE A 41 9.68 -9.74 10.91
N TYR A 42 9.83 -8.61 11.59
CA TYR A 42 8.69 -7.85 12.12
C TYR A 42 7.72 -7.42 11.00
N SER A 43 8.24 -6.85 9.91
CA SER A 43 7.42 -6.43 8.77
C SER A 43 6.73 -7.62 8.10
N PHE A 44 7.42 -8.75 7.97
CA PHE A 44 6.84 -9.97 7.41
C PHE A 44 5.66 -10.48 8.24
N VAL A 45 5.82 -10.56 9.56
CA VAL A 45 4.76 -10.98 10.48
C VAL A 45 3.59 -10.00 10.43
N GLN A 46 3.87 -8.70 10.47
CA GLN A 46 2.85 -7.65 10.42
C GLN A 46 2.01 -7.72 9.15
N VAL A 47 2.65 -7.80 7.99
CA VAL A 47 1.95 -7.87 6.68
C VAL A 47 1.12 -9.15 6.58
N THR A 48 1.68 -10.29 7.00
CA THR A 48 0.98 -11.58 6.95
C THR A 48 -0.24 -11.58 7.88
N PHE A 49 -0.07 -11.10 9.11
CA PHE A 49 -1.18 -10.98 10.06
C PHE A 49 -2.27 -10.02 9.55
N HIS A 50 -1.86 -8.84 9.05
CA HIS A 50 -2.78 -7.85 8.49
C HIS A 50 -3.60 -8.42 7.33
N LEU A 51 -2.95 -9.09 6.38
CA LEU A 51 -3.63 -9.69 5.23
C LEU A 51 -4.59 -10.80 5.67
N GLY A 52 -4.12 -11.71 6.52
CA GLY A 52 -4.94 -12.81 7.04
C GLY A 52 -6.16 -12.29 7.81
N PHE A 53 -5.96 -11.34 8.70
CA PHE A 53 -7.04 -10.72 9.47
C PHE A 53 -8.04 -9.97 8.57
N THR A 54 -7.55 -9.19 7.61
CA THR A 54 -8.40 -8.43 6.68
C THR A 54 -9.28 -9.35 5.85
N ILE A 55 -8.71 -10.45 5.32
CA ILE A 55 -9.49 -11.41 4.53
C ILE A 55 -10.49 -12.13 5.43
N PHE A 56 -10.05 -12.67 6.56
CA PHE A 56 -10.91 -13.43 7.46
C PHE A 56 -12.08 -12.58 8.00
N ALA A 57 -11.79 -11.41 8.53
CA ALA A 57 -12.81 -10.51 9.05
C ALA A 57 -13.73 -10.00 7.93
N GLY A 58 -13.17 -9.59 6.79
CA GLY A 58 -13.94 -9.04 5.68
C GLY A 58 -14.88 -10.08 5.04
N GLU A 59 -14.44 -11.33 4.88
CA GLU A 59 -15.32 -12.41 4.41
C GLU A 59 -16.46 -12.69 5.40
N ARG A 60 -16.19 -12.56 6.70
CA ARG A 60 -17.21 -12.71 7.74
C ARG A 60 -18.30 -11.63 7.65
N PHE A 61 -17.94 -10.44 7.16
CA PHE A 61 -18.89 -9.35 6.90
C PHE A 61 -19.50 -9.40 5.48
N GLY A 62 -19.21 -10.43 4.69
CA GLY A 62 -19.75 -10.62 3.35
C GLY A 62 -19.14 -9.71 2.28
N LEU A 63 -17.97 -9.13 2.52
CA LEU A 63 -17.27 -8.29 1.55
C LEU A 63 -16.61 -9.15 0.46
N ARG A 64 -16.54 -8.61 -0.77
CA ARG A 64 -15.93 -9.33 -1.88
C ARG A 64 -14.41 -9.38 -1.71
N ARG A 65 -13.79 -10.51 -2.03
CA ARG A 65 -12.33 -10.69 -1.96
C ARG A 65 -11.55 -9.63 -2.74
N ALA A 66 -12.07 -9.18 -3.89
CA ALA A 66 -11.44 -8.14 -4.68
C ALA A 66 -11.30 -6.83 -3.89
N ASP A 67 -12.37 -6.42 -3.19
CA ASP A 67 -12.37 -5.21 -2.37
C ASP A 67 -11.40 -5.33 -1.19
N LEU A 68 -11.37 -6.49 -0.54
CA LEU A 68 -10.47 -6.77 0.59
C LEU A 68 -8.99 -6.77 0.19
N LEU A 69 -8.67 -7.38 -0.96
CA LEU A 69 -7.31 -7.40 -1.47
C LEU A 69 -6.83 -5.99 -1.87
N VAL A 70 -7.69 -5.20 -2.50
CA VAL A 70 -7.40 -3.82 -2.86
C VAL A 70 -7.22 -2.96 -1.60
N ALA A 71 -8.10 -3.10 -0.61
CA ALA A 71 -8.00 -2.39 0.66
C ALA A 71 -6.72 -2.76 1.44
N SER A 72 -6.39 -4.04 1.51
CA SER A 72 -5.14 -4.50 2.15
C SER A 72 -3.90 -3.96 1.44
N ASN A 73 -3.88 -4.02 0.10
CA ASN A 73 -2.77 -3.48 -0.68
C ASN A 73 -2.65 -1.95 -0.55
N SER A 74 -3.77 -1.25 -0.44
CA SER A 74 -3.80 0.19 -0.21
C SER A 74 -3.13 0.60 1.11
N ASN A 75 -3.28 -0.23 2.15
CA ASN A 75 -2.63 0.00 3.45
C ASN A 75 -1.14 -0.36 3.47
N VAL A 76 -0.74 -1.44 2.81
CA VAL A 76 0.64 -1.96 2.84
C VAL A 76 1.48 -1.30 1.75
N GLY A 77 0.99 -1.26 0.53
CA GLY A 77 1.72 -0.77 -0.64
C GLY A 77 1.37 0.67 -1.04
N GLY A 78 0.24 1.18 -0.57
CA GLY A 78 -0.24 2.52 -0.84
C GLY A 78 -1.13 2.65 -2.08
N PRO A 79 -1.60 3.88 -2.38
CA PRO A 79 -2.61 4.11 -3.42
C PRO A 79 -2.15 3.70 -4.82
N THR A 80 -0.88 3.90 -5.16
CA THR A 80 -0.33 3.57 -6.48
C THR A 80 -0.28 2.07 -6.73
N THR A 81 0.16 1.29 -5.75
CA THR A 81 0.24 -0.17 -5.85
C THR A 81 -1.13 -0.82 -5.88
N ALA A 82 -2.06 -0.31 -5.08
CA ALA A 82 -3.44 -0.79 -5.06
C ALA A 82 -4.17 -0.50 -6.39
N ALA A 83 -4.00 0.69 -6.95
CA ALA A 83 -4.54 1.05 -8.27
C ALA A 83 -3.94 0.19 -9.38
N ALA A 84 -2.62 -0.03 -9.37
CA ALA A 84 -1.94 -0.87 -10.35
C ALA A 84 -2.40 -2.34 -10.26
N MET A 85 -2.58 -2.87 -9.05
CA MET A 85 -3.14 -4.22 -8.85
C MET A 85 -4.58 -4.30 -9.38
N ALA A 86 -5.44 -3.33 -9.06
CA ALA A 86 -6.81 -3.31 -9.56
C ALA A 86 -6.86 -3.24 -11.10
N ALA A 87 -6.01 -2.43 -11.71
CA ALA A 87 -5.90 -2.30 -13.16
C ALA A 87 -5.42 -3.62 -13.81
N SER A 88 -4.37 -4.23 -13.26
CA SER A 88 -3.80 -5.49 -13.78
C SER A 88 -4.77 -6.68 -13.69
N LYS A 89 -5.65 -6.67 -12.68
CA LYS A 89 -6.71 -7.67 -12.51
C LYS A 89 -7.98 -7.37 -13.32
N GLY A 90 -8.01 -6.27 -14.07
CA GLY A 90 -9.19 -5.86 -14.82
C GLY A 90 -10.34 -5.31 -13.96
N TRP A 91 -10.08 -5.00 -12.71
CA TRP A 91 -11.07 -4.43 -11.76
C TRP A 91 -11.16 -2.91 -11.92
N ARG A 92 -11.56 -2.46 -13.10
CA ARG A 92 -11.57 -1.02 -13.46
C ARG A 92 -12.38 -0.16 -12.50
N SER A 93 -13.49 -0.68 -11.98
CA SER A 93 -14.33 0.03 -10.99
C SER A 93 -13.64 0.25 -9.64
N LEU A 94 -12.60 -0.51 -9.30
CA LEU A 94 -11.86 -0.41 -8.06
C LEU A 94 -10.61 0.48 -8.15
N VAL A 95 -10.19 0.90 -9.33
CA VAL A 95 -8.97 1.72 -9.52
C VAL A 95 -9.08 3.05 -8.79
N VAL A 96 -10.17 3.78 -9.01
CA VAL A 96 -10.40 5.08 -8.36
C VAL A 96 -10.61 4.94 -6.85
N PRO A 97 -11.50 4.05 -6.36
CA PRO A 97 -11.61 3.79 -4.93
C PRO A 97 -10.29 3.39 -4.26
N ALA A 98 -9.46 2.57 -4.91
CA ALA A 98 -8.15 2.17 -4.40
C ALA A 98 -7.22 3.37 -4.16
N MET A 99 -7.19 4.30 -5.10
CA MET A 99 -6.40 5.54 -4.97
C MET A 99 -6.92 6.42 -3.83
N LEU A 100 -8.21 6.65 -3.79
CA LEU A 100 -8.83 7.53 -2.80
C LEU A 100 -8.67 7.00 -1.37
N THR A 101 -8.90 5.70 -1.16
CA THR A 101 -8.72 5.08 0.16
C THR A 101 -7.25 5.09 0.60
N GLY A 102 -6.32 4.89 -0.31
CA GLY A 102 -4.89 4.97 -0.01
C GLY A 102 -4.43 6.37 0.37
N VAL A 103 -4.89 7.40 -0.36
CA VAL A 103 -4.59 8.81 -0.03
C VAL A 103 -5.20 9.20 1.32
N LEU A 104 -6.45 8.80 1.58
CA LEU A 104 -7.09 9.02 2.87
C LEU A 104 -6.29 8.35 4.01
N GLY A 105 -5.86 7.09 3.79
CA GLY A 105 -5.05 6.35 4.74
C GLY A 105 -3.74 7.06 5.07
N TYR A 106 -3.02 7.56 4.07
CA TYR A 106 -1.80 8.34 4.28
C TYR A 106 -2.05 9.62 5.07
N THR A 107 -3.12 10.34 4.76
CA THR A 107 -3.47 11.58 5.46
C THR A 107 -3.72 11.30 6.95
N VAL A 108 -4.61 10.33 7.24
CA VAL A 108 -4.93 9.97 8.62
C VAL A 108 -3.70 9.45 9.36
N ALA A 109 -2.93 8.54 8.74
CA ALA A 109 -1.74 7.96 9.36
C ALA A 109 -0.67 9.02 9.65
N THR A 110 -0.50 10.01 8.77
CA THR A 110 0.45 11.11 8.98
C THR A 110 0.06 11.96 10.18
N PHE A 111 -1.20 12.36 10.29
CA PHE A 111 -1.66 13.15 11.44
C PHE A 111 -1.55 12.39 12.76
N VAL A 112 -1.99 11.13 12.79
CA VAL A 112 -1.90 10.27 13.97
C VAL A 112 -0.44 9.99 14.31
N GLY A 113 0.39 9.65 13.34
CA GLY A 113 1.80 9.35 13.54
C GLY A 113 2.59 10.54 14.06
N LEU A 114 2.38 11.74 13.50
CA LEU A 114 3.02 12.97 14.00
C LEU A 114 2.56 13.31 15.42
N SER A 115 1.27 13.22 15.69
CA SER A 115 0.71 13.53 17.01
C SER A 115 1.25 12.57 18.08
N LEU A 116 1.28 11.26 17.81
CA LEU A 116 1.84 10.28 18.73
C LEU A 116 3.36 10.42 18.85
N GLY A 117 4.07 10.62 17.74
CA GLY A 117 5.52 10.79 17.73
C GLY A 117 5.94 11.99 18.55
N THR A 118 5.32 13.15 18.35
CA THR A 118 5.63 14.36 19.15
C THR A 118 5.27 14.17 20.62
N ALA A 119 4.12 13.56 20.93
CA ALA A 119 3.70 13.34 22.31
C ALA A 119 4.62 12.36 23.05
N VAL A 120 5.07 11.29 22.40
CA VAL A 120 5.96 10.27 22.99
C VAL A 120 7.39 10.79 23.08
N LEU A 121 7.93 11.37 21.99
CA LEU A 121 9.31 11.87 21.96
C LEU A 121 9.51 13.06 22.90
N SER A 122 8.53 13.95 23.03
CA SER A 122 8.61 15.07 23.99
C SER A 122 8.69 14.58 25.45
N ARG A 123 7.99 13.50 25.78
CA ARG A 123 8.06 12.92 27.12
C ARG A 123 9.39 12.20 27.37
N LEU A 124 9.93 11.48 26.40
CA LEU A 124 11.21 10.80 26.52
C LEU A 124 12.41 11.75 26.56
N ALA A 125 12.30 12.92 25.93
CA ALA A 125 13.35 13.94 25.96
C ALA A 125 13.38 14.74 27.29
N LEU A 126 12.35 14.63 28.13
CA LEU A 126 12.24 15.28 29.44
C LEU A 126 12.63 14.35 30.60
N THR A 127 12.92 13.08 30.32
CA THR A 127 13.46 12.10 31.28
C THR A 127 14.92 11.83 31.02
#